data_0d0cc9e62e1770d571b7b921f01e8503
#
_entry.id   0d0cc9e62e1770d571b7b921f01e8503
#
_cell.length_a   1.000
_cell.length_b   1.000
_cell.length_c   1.000
_cell.angle_alpha   90.00
_cell.angle_beta   90.00
_cell.angle_gamma   90.00
#
_symmetry.space_group_name_H-M   'P 1'
#
loop_
_entity.id
_entity.type
_entity.pdbx_description
1 polymer ?
#
loop_
_entity_poly.entity_id
_entity_poly.type
_entity_poly.pdbx_seq_one_letter_code
_entity_poly.pdbx_strand_id
1 'polypeptide(L)'
;MRGGWDALSFGPVCKGNPSVTQPILVLNGPNLNLLGQRQPEIYGRETLADVEAALARLAAELGVAVACHQSNHEGQLVDWIQEARMDAAGIIINPGAYSHTSVAILDALNAFEGPVLEVHISNIHKREAFRHHSFVSSRADGVIAGFGTEGYLLALRRMAGLLRS
;
A
#
# COMPACT_ATOMS: atom_id res chain seq x y z
N MET A 1 -17.26 10.34 -35.70
CA MET A 1 -16.72 9.08 -35.12
C MET A 1 -16.37 9.36 -33.67
N ARG A 2 -17.15 8.82 -32.75
CA ARG A 2 -16.92 8.97 -31.31
C ARG A 2 -16.31 7.67 -30.83
N GLY A 3 -15.02 7.65 -30.50
CA GLY A 3 -14.34 6.52 -29.89
C GLY A 3 -14.70 6.45 -28.40
N GLY A 4 -15.47 5.44 -28.02
CA GLY A 4 -15.76 5.16 -26.62
C GLY A 4 -14.52 4.58 -25.95
N TRP A 5 -14.19 5.11 -24.80
CA TRP A 5 -13.24 4.50 -23.87
C TRP A 5 -14.00 3.45 -23.08
N ASP A 6 -13.70 2.17 -23.34
CA ASP A 6 -14.26 1.10 -22.54
C ASP A 6 -13.66 1.16 -21.13
N ALA A 7 -14.54 1.37 -20.16
CA ALA A 7 -14.21 1.27 -18.75
C ALA A 7 -13.76 -0.17 -18.45
N LEU A 8 -12.53 -0.33 -18.01
CA LEU A 8 -12.01 -1.59 -17.50
C LEU A 8 -12.83 -1.98 -16.27
N SER A 9 -13.66 -2.99 -16.44
CA SER A 9 -14.55 -3.50 -15.39
C SER A 9 -13.74 -4.12 -14.27
N PHE A 10 -13.96 -3.63 -13.06
CA PHE A 10 -13.57 -4.31 -11.84
C PHE A 10 -14.21 -5.70 -11.81
N GLY A 11 -13.41 -6.74 -11.47
CA GLY A 11 -13.90 -8.10 -11.29
C GLY A 11 -15.00 -8.18 -10.23
N PRO A 12 -15.78 -9.27 -10.17
CA PRO A 12 -17.01 -9.32 -9.39
C PRO A 12 -16.75 -9.15 -7.89
N VAL A 13 -17.25 -8.04 -7.35
CA VAL A 13 -17.38 -7.83 -5.91
C VAL A 13 -18.42 -8.82 -5.38
N CYS A 14 -18.03 -9.74 -4.53
CA CYS A 14 -18.95 -10.62 -3.83
C CYS A 14 -19.92 -9.78 -3.00
N LYS A 15 -21.20 -9.77 -3.40
CA LYS A 15 -22.28 -9.13 -2.66
C LYS A 15 -22.55 -9.89 -1.36
N GLY A 16 -22.10 -9.35 -0.24
CA GLY A 16 -22.46 -9.78 1.10
C GLY A 16 -22.80 -8.57 1.96
N ASN A 17 -24.07 -8.38 2.22
CA ASN A 17 -24.75 -7.53 3.20
C ASN A 17 -24.38 -6.01 3.31
N PRO A 18 -25.33 -5.08 3.53
CA PRO A 18 -25.14 -3.64 3.36
C PRO A 18 -24.48 -2.98 4.57
N SER A 19 -23.20 -3.05 4.63
CA SER A 19 -22.26 -2.03 5.08
C SER A 19 -20.96 -2.28 4.32
N VAL A 20 -20.88 -1.81 3.09
CA VAL A 20 -19.65 -1.83 2.32
C VAL A 20 -18.72 -0.81 2.98
N THR A 21 -17.98 -1.26 3.97
CA THR A 21 -16.82 -0.53 4.47
C THR A 21 -15.83 -0.43 3.33
N GLN A 22 -15.51 0.79 2.92
CA GLN A 22 -14.48 1.04 1.92
C GLN A 22 -13.21 0.27 2.29
N PRO A 23 -12.52 -0.39 1.35
CA PRO A 23 -11.33 -1.17 1.67
C PRO A 23 -10.16 -0.26 2.08
N ILE A 24 -9.26 -0.82 2.87
CA ILE A 24 -7.92 -0.28 3.06
C ILE A 24 -7.12 -0.67 1.83
N LEU A 25 -6.59 0.32 1.11
CA LEU A 25 -5.77 0.12 -0.07
C LEU A 25 -4.33 -0.13 0.34
N VAL A 26 -3.75 -1.25 -0.10
CA VAL A 26 -2.34 -1.60 0.12
C VAL A 26 -1.59 -1.46 -1.20
N LEU A 27 -0.71 -0.47 -1.28
CA LEU A 27 0.04 -0.14 -2.49
C LEU A 27 1.50 -0.57 -2.36
N ASN A 28 1.99 -1.29 -3.36
CA ASN A 28 3.34 -1.79 -3.45
C ASN A 28 4.05 -1.22 -4.68
N GLY A 29 5.18 -0.58 -4.47
CA GLY A 29 6.01 0.05 -5.49
C GLY A 29 6.92 -0.93 -6.23
N PRO A 30 7.93 -0.39 -6.94
CA PRO A 30 8.76 -1.14 -7.86
C PRO A 30 9.55 -2.25 -7.16
N ASN A 31 9.71 -3.35 -7.89
CA ASN A 31 10.44 -4.57 -7.50
C ASN A 31 9.82 -5.39 -6.37
N LEU A 32 8.71 -4.96 -5.76
CA LEU A 32 8.05 -5.76 -4.72
C LEU A 32 7.36 -7.01 -5.30
N ASN A 33 7.08 -7.03 -6.61
CA ASN A 33 6.70 -8.25 -7.34
C ASN A 33 7.77 -9.35 -7.31
N LEU A 34 9.03 -9.01 -7.02
CA LEU A 34 10.17 -9.94 -6.91
C LEU A 34 10.51 -10.28 -5.45
N LEU A 35 9.64 -9.93 -4.51
CA LEU A 35 9.82 -10.26 -3.09
C LEU A 35 9.92 -11.79 -2.93
N GLY A 36 10.87 -12.24 -2.07
CA GLY A 36 11.18 -13.66 -1.89
C GLY A 36 12.13 -14.25 -2.93
N GLN A 37 12.27 -13.61 -4.10
CA GLN A 37 13.17 -14.05 -5.18
C GLN A 37 14.46 -13.24 -5.23
N ARG A 38 14.43 -11.98 -4.79
CA ARG A 38 15.55 -11.03 -4.84
C ARG A 38 16.09 -10.78 -3.44
N GLN A 39 17.40 -10.98 -3.25
CA GLN A 39 18.13 -10.69 -2.00
C GLN A 39 17.42 -11.22 -0.75
N PRO A 40 17.17 -12.55 -0.62
CA PRO A 40 16.43 -13.12 0.50
C PRO A 40 17.10 -12.87 1.85
N GLU A 41 18.41 -12.59 1.87
CA GLU A 41 19.19 -12.20 3.04
C GLU A 41 18.79 -10.82 3.60
N ILE A 42 18.20 -9.95 2.76
CA ILE A 42 17.75 -8.60 3.16
C ILE A 42 16.24 -8.55 3.36
N TYR A 43 15.47 -9.19 2.46
CA TYR A 43 14.02 -9.04 2.38
C TYR A 43 13.24 -10.28 2.86
N GLY A 44 13.96 -11.38 3.19
CA GLY A 44 13.33 -12.65 3.54
C GLY A 44 12.91 -13.48 2.32
N ARG A 45 12.30 -14.65 2.58
CA ARG A 45 11.85 -15.61 1.55
C ARG A 45 10.36 -15.52 1.24
N GLU A 46 9.60 -14.78 2.02
CA GLU A 46 8.18 -14.58 1.77
C GLU A 46 7.97 -13.78 0.48
N THR A 47 7.00 -14.22 -0.31
CA THR A 47 6.61 -13.55 -1.55
C THR A 47 5.57 -12.47 -1.28
N LEU A 48 5.33 -11.60 -2.27
CA LEU A 48 4.24 -10.63 -2.17
C LEU A 48 2.87 -11.31 -2.02
N ALA A 49 2.67 -12.45 -2.69
CA ALA A 49 1.44 -13.25 -2.56
C ALA A 49 1.24 -13.78 -1.13
N ASP A 50 2.31 -14.17 -0.44
CA ASP A 50 2.23 -14.58 0.97
C ASP A 50 1.80 -13.42 1.87
N VAL A 51 2.34 -12.23 1.62
CA VAL A 51 1.95 -10.99 2.33
C VAL A 51 0.48 -10.67 2.09
N GLU A 52 0.02 -10.70 0.85
CA GLU A 52 -1.38 -10.45 0.49
C GLU A 52 -2.33 -11.46 1.15
N ALA A 53 -1.97 -12.74 1.17
CA ALA A 53 -2.74 -13.78 1.84
C ALA A 53 -2.79 -13.57 3.37
N ALA A 54 -1.68 -13.14 3.97
CA ALA A 54 -1.63 -12.82 5.41
C ALA A 54 -2.47 -11.59 5.75
N LEU A 55 -2.43 -10.55 4.91
CA LEU A 55 -3.27 -9.35 5.05
C LEU A 55 -4.75 -9.70 4.94
N ALA A 56 -5.14 -10.54 3.98
CA ALA A 56 -6.53 -10.95 3.82
C ALA A 56 -7.07 -11.70 5.05
N ARG A 57 -6.27 -12.62 5.63
CA ARG A 57 -6.63 -13.31 6.87
C ARG A 57 -6.80 -12.34 8.03
N LEU A 58 -5.83 -11.45 8.24
CA LEU A 58 -5.88 -10.48 9.32
C LEU A 58 -7.03 -9.48 9.14
N ALA A 59 -7.32 -9.05 7.90
CA ALA A 59 -8.44 -8.17 7.61
C ALA A 59 -9.78 -8.79 8.02
N ALA A 60 -9.97 -10.10 7.73
CA ALA A 60 -11.15 -10.83 8.16
C ALA A 60 -11.28 -10.88 9.69
N GLU A 61 -10.18 -11.13 10.41
CA GLU A 61 -10.15 -11.11 11.88
C GLU A 61 -10.51 -9.73 12.45
N LEU A 62 -10.03 -8.67 11.79
CA LEU A 62 -10.27 -7.28 12.22
C LEU A 62 -11.62 -6.72 11.75
N GLY A 63 -12.36 -7.43 10.90
CA GLY A 63 -13.64 -6.96 10.34
C GLY A 63 -13.47 -5.78 9.37
N VAL A 64 -12.35 -5.70 8.66
CA VAL A 64 -12.07 -4.70 7.62
C VAL A 64 -11.85 -5.38 6.26
N ALA A 65 -11.97 -4.60 5.19
CA ALA A 65 -11.62 -5.07 3.85
C ALA A 65 -10.24 -4.51 3.43
N VAL A 66 -9.48 -5.27 2.64
CA VAL A 66 -8.23 -4.83 2.03
C VAL A 66 -8.26 -5.07 0.53
N ALA A 67 -7.61 -4.18 -0.22
CA ALA A 67 -7.33 -4.35 -1.64
C ALA A 67 -5.84 -4.09 -1.86
N CYS A 68 -5.12 -5.06 -2.46
CA CYS A 68 -3.68 -4.98 -2.66
C CYS A 68 -3.37 -4.77 -4.14
N HIS A 69 -2.47 -3.83 -4.43
CA HIS A 69 -1.97 -3.55 -5.77
C HIS A 69 -0.44 -3.41 -5.76
N GLN A 70 0.18 -3.77 -6.86
CA GLN A 70 1.62 -3.61 -7.08
C GLN A 70 1.88 -3.05 -8.49
N SER A 71 2.76 -2.06 -8.59
CA SER A 71 3.24 -1.57 -9.87
C SER A 71 4.69 -1.12 -9.82
N ASN A 72 5.39 -1.35 -10.94
CA ASN A 72 6.71 -0.76 -11.17
C ASN A 72 6.62 0.65 -11.78
N HIS A 73 5.41 1.11 -12.14
CA HIS A 73 5.17 2.39 -12.78
C HIS A 73 4.68 3.42 -11.76
N GLU A 74 5.39 4.53 -11.65
CA GLU A 74 5.06 5.64 -10.74
C GLU A 74 3.66 6.21 -11.03
N GLY A 75 3.35 6.46 -12.30
CA GLY A 75 2.04 6.97 -12.72
C GLY A 75 0.87 6.08 -12.30
N GLN A 76 1.05 4.76 -12.36
CA GLN A 76 0.01 3.84 -11.92
C GLN A 76 -0.25 3.92 -10.40
N LEU A 77 0.79 4.13 -9.61
CA LEU A 77 0.64 4.35 -8.16
C LEU A 77 -0.11 5.67 -7.90
N VAL A 78 0.21 6.72 -8.64
CA VAL A 78 -0.48 8.02 -8.58
C VAL A 78 -1.96 7.86 -8.93
N ASP A 79 -2.29 7.15 -10.01
CA ASP A 79 -3.67 6.91 -10.45
C ASP A 79 -4.47 6.18 -9.36
N TRP A 80 -3.94 5.11 -8.78
CA TRP A 80 -4.59 4.39 -7.70
C TRP A 80 -4.78 5.23 -6.43
N ILE A 81 -3.84 6.11 -6.09
CA ILE A 81 -3.99 7.03 -4.96
C ILE A 81 -5.12 8.04 -5.24
N GLN A 82 -5.24 8.50 -6.49
CA GLN A 82 -6.31 9.41 -6.88
C GLN A 82 -7.69 8.72 -6.84
N GLU A 83 -7.79 7.48 -7.32
CA GLU A 83 -9.00 6.66 -7.22
C GLU A 83 -9.39 6.40 -5.76
N ALA A 84 -8.39 6.12 -4.89
CA ALA A 84 -8.61 5.88 -3.46
C ALA A 84 -9.34 7.02 -2.74
N ARG A 85 -9.29 8.25 -3.24
CA ARG A 85 -10.02 9.40 -2.67
C ARG A 85 -11.52 9.17 -2.58
N MET A 86 -12.07 8.34 -3.45
CA MET A 86 -13.50 8.03 -3.50
C MET A 86 -13.82 6.65 -2.90
N ASP A 87 -12.88 5.71 -2.99
CA ASP A 87 -13.17 4.30 -2.85
C ASP A 87 -12.40 3.58 -1.73
N ALA A 88 -11.50 4.29 -1.01
CA ALA A 88 -10.71 3.69 0.07
C ALA A 88 -10.90 4.40 1.42
N ALA A 89 -10.90 3.63 2.51
CA ALA A 89 -10.96 4.13 3.87
C ALA A 89 -9.59 4.62 4.38
N GLY A 90 -8.50 4.08 3.85
CA GLY A 90 -7.13 4.41 4.21
C GLY A 90 -6.14 3.79 3.25
N ILE A 91 -4.89 4.26 3.27
CA ILE A 91 -3.82 3.77 2.41
C ILE A 91 -2.66 3.25 3.27
N ILE A 92 -2.22 2.03 3.00
CA ILE A 92 -0.93 1.49 3.45
C ILE A 92 -0.04 1.44 2.21
N ILE A 93 1.10 2.10 2.23
CA ILE A 93 1.97 2.18 1.05
C ILE A 93 3.39 1.74 1.38
N ASN A 94 3.92 0.80 0.61
CA ASN A 94 5.34 0.56 0.49
C ASN A 94 5.81 1.09 -0.88
N PRO A 95 6.31 2.32 -0.95
CA PRO A 95 6.62 2.94 -2.24
C PRO A 95 7.92 2.40 -2.87
N GLY A 96 8.64 1.50 -2.17
CA GLY A 96 9.91 1.00 -2.65
C GLY A 96 10.91 2.13 -2.86
N ALA A 97 11.62 2.12 -3.97
CA ALA A 97 12.60 3.16 -4.31
C ALA A 97 11.96 4.54 -4.55
N TYR A 98 10.69 4.59 -4.91
CA TYR A 98 9.98 5.87 -5.12
C TYR A 98 9.82 6.69 -3.84
N SER A 99 9.97 6.10 -2.64
CA SER A 99 10.03 6.85 -1.39
C SER A 99 11.09 7.97 -1.44
N HIS A 100 12.21 7.68 -2.10
CA HIS A 100 13.40 8.56 -2.11
C HIS A 100 13.43 9.54 -3.28
N THR A 101 12.49 9.43 -4.24
CA THR A 101 12.55 10.16 -5.52
C THR A 101 11.24 10.80 -5.94
N SER A 102 10.08 10.30 -5.45
CA SER A 102 8.79 10.70 -6.01
C SER A 102 8.09 11.79 -5.21
N VAL A 103 8.21 13.02 -5.68
CA VAL A 103 7.32 14.12 -5.26
C VAL A 103 5.91 13.91 -5.82
N ALA A 104 5.75 13.26 -6.98
CA ALA A 104 4.45 12.99 -7.58
C ALA A 104 3.57 12.09 -6.70
N ILE A 105 4.15 11.05 -6.10
CA ILE A 105 3.44 10.20 -5.12
C ILE A 105 3.09 11.01 -3.86
N LEU A 106 3.99 11.83 -3.35
CA LEU A 106 3.71 12.71 -2.21
C LEU A 106 2.51 13.62 -2.49
N ASP A 107 2.51 14.29 -3.66
CA ASP A 107 1.44 15.22 -4.03
C ASP A 107 0.09 14.50 -4.18
N ALA A 108 0.09 13.30 -4.77
CA ALA A 108 -1.11 12.46 -4.85
C ALA A 108 -1.64 12.08 -3.46
N LEU A 109 -0.75 11.66 -2.54
CA LEU A 109 -1.11 11.34 -1.16
C LEU A 109 -1.63 12.56 -0.38
N ASN A 110 -1.11 13.76 -0.64
CA ASN A 110 -1.62 15.01 -0.05
C ASN A 110 -3.07 15.33 -0.49
N ALA A 111 -3.50 14.83 -1.63
CA ALA A 111 -4.87 14.96 -2.10
C ALA A 111 -5.83 13.91 -1.49
N PHE A 112 -5.33 12.90 -0.80
CA PHE A 112 -6.12 11.90 -0.09
C PHE A 112 -6.39 12.34 1.35
N GLU A 113 -7.66 12.37 1.77
CA GLU A 113 -8.06 12.89 3.09
C GLU A 113 -7.99 11.84 4.21
N GLY A 114 -7.97 10.54 3.85
CA GLY A 114 -7.91 9.44 4.82
C GLY A 114 -6.51 9.23 5.42
N PRO A 115 -6.40 8.33 6.41
CA PRO A 115 -5.12 7.99 7.01
C PRO A 115 -4.19 7.27 6.04
N VAL A 116 -2.90 7.57 6.12
CA VAL A 116 -1.83 6.98 5.31
C VAL A 116 -0.75 6.41 6.24
N LEU A 117 -0.42 5.15 6.05
CA LEU A 117 0.71 4.51 6.73
C LEU A 117 1.77 4.06 5.72
N GLU A 118 3.02 4.42 5.98
CA GLU A 118 4.16 4.02 5.15
C GLU A 118 4.83 2.78 5.75
N VAL A 119 5.15 1.80 4.89
CA VAL A 119 5.79 0.54 5.27
C VAL A 119 7.07 0.33 4.47
N HIS A 120 8.14 -0.07 5.15
CA HIS A 120 9.38 -0.56 4.54
C HIS A 120 9.77 -1.90 5.17
N ILE A 121 10.03 -2.91 4.34
CA ILE A 121 10.44 -4.24 4.78
C ILE A 121 11.80 -4.15 5.48
N SER A 122 12.77 -3.45 4.86
CA SER A 122 14.09 -3.21 5.44
C SER A 122 14.11 -1.94 6.29
N ASN A 123 15.05 -1.90 7.25
CA ASN A 123 15.35 -0.65 7.96
C ASN A 123 16.14 0.28 7.03
N ILE A 124 15.45 1.29 6.49
CA ILE A 124 16.03 2.26 5.54
C ILE A 124 17.19 3.05 6.16
N HIS A 125 17.21 3.23 7.48
CA HIS A 125 18.27 3.96 8.20
C HIS A 125 19.57 3.15 8.36
N LYS A 126 19.55 1.84 8.08
CA LYS A 126 20.74 0.97 8.01
C LYS A 126 21.28 0.82 6.60
N ARG A 127 20.73 1.55 5.64
CA ARG A 127 21.10 1.47 4.23
C ARG A 127 21.90 2.70 3.81
N GLU A 128 22.06 2.87 2.52
CA GLU A 128 22.81 4.00 1.92
C GLU A 128 22.15 5.33 2.32
N ALA A 129 22.96 6.37 2.53
CA ALA A 129 22.50 7.67 3.04
C ALA A 129 21.34 8.29 2.23
N PHE A 130 21.32 8.08 0.90
CA PHE A 130 20.23 8.58 0.06
C PHE A 130 18.86 7.90 0.32
N ARG A 131 18.85 6.77 1.04
CA ARG A 131 17.62 6.07 1.45
C ARG A 131 17.08 6.52 2.79
N HIS A 132 17.80 7.35 3.53
CA HIS A 132 17.36 7.80 4.85
C HIS A 132 16.21 8.82 4.78
N HIS A 133 15.99 9.42 3.61
CA HIS A 133 14.90 10.36 3.39
C HIS A 133 13.79 9.72 2.56
N SER A 134 12.55 9.86 3.02
CA SER A 134 11.35 9.52 2.26
C SER A 134 10.47 10.75 2.11
N PHE A 135 10.09 11.07 0.87
CA PHE A 135 9.09 12.09 0.59
C PHE A 135 7.71 11.69 1.14
N VAL A 136 7.37 10.40 1.05
CA VAL A 136 6.09 9.86 1.51
C VAL A 136 5.90 10.04 3.02
N SER A 137 6.99 9.91 3.79
CA SER A 137 6.94 10.06 5.26
C SER A 137 6.43 11.43 5.71
N SER A 138 6.57 12.48 4.91
CA SER A 138 6.06 13.81 5.26
C SER A 138 4.53 13.89 5.23
N ARG A 139 3.84 12.97 4.51
CA ARG A 139 2.37 12.86 4.49
C ARG A 139 1.86 11.72 5.37
N ALA A 140 2.66 10.70 5.60
CA ALA A 140 2.22 9.52 6.35
C ALA A 140 1.91 9.86 7.82
N ASP A 141 0.79 9.33 8.33
CA ASP A 141 0.40 9.43 9.74
C ASP A 141 1.24 8.48 10.63
N GLY A 142 2.00 7.59 10.04
CA GLY A 142 2.95 6.71 10.70
C GLY A 142 3.83 5.95 9.71
N VAL A 143 5.03 5.59 10.17
CA VAL A 143 6.03 4.87 9.38
C VAL A 143 6.45 3.61 10.13
N ILE A 144 6.47 2.48 9.44
CA ILE A 144 6.97 1.20 9.94
C ILE A 144 8.12 0.77 9.03
N ALA A 145 9.32 0.60 9.60
CA ALA A 145 10.49 0.23 8.82
C ALA A 145 11.36 -0.81 9.55
N GLY A 146 11.80 -1.84 8.82
CA GLY A 146 12.74 -2.82 9.35
C GLY A 146 12.12 -4.03 10.05
N PHE A 147 10.81 -4.22 9.94
CA PHE A 147 10.08 -5.33 10.54
C PHE A 147 9.78 -6.47 9.54
N GLY A 148 10.50 -6.52 8.41
CA GLY A 148 10.22 -7.50 7.38
C GLY A 148 8.79 -7.35 6.84
N THR A 149 8.22 -8.46 6.42
CA THR A 149 6.83 -8.53 5.93
C THR A 149 5.80 -8.36 7.04
N GLU A 150 6.16 -8.64 8.30
CA GLU A 150 5.30 -8.38 9.46
C GLU A 150 4.91 -6.90 9.58
N GLY A 151 5.74 -5.98 9.04
CA GLY A 151 5.44 -4.55 9.00
C GLY A 151 4.09 -4.23 8.36
N TYR A 152 3.66 -4.98 7.35
CA TYR A 152 2.34 -4.81 6.73
C TYR A 152 1.21 -5.19 7.68
N LEU A 153 1.37 -6.26 8.46
CA LEU A 153 0.36 -6.70 9.43
C LEU A 153 0.23 -5.71 10.59
N LEU A 154 1.35 -5.17 11.06
CA LEU A 154 1.38 -4.10 12.06
C LEU A 154 0.68 -2.84 11.55
N ALA A 155 0.95 -2.45 10.30
CA ALA A 155 0.27 -1.32 9.65
C ALA A 155 -1.23 -1.56 9.54
N LEU A 156 -1.68 -2.76 9.15
CA LEU A 156 -3.10 -3.09 9.04
C LEU A 156 -3.81 -3.03 10.41
N ARG A 157 -3.19 -3.55 11.47
CA ARG A 157 -3.73 -3.43 12.84
C ARG A 157 -3.86 -1.97 13.27
N ARG A 158 -2.84 -1.16 12.99
CA ARG A 158 -2.88 0.29 13.30
C ARG A 158 -3.94 1.00 12.50
N MET A 159 -4.02 0.73 11.18
CA MET A 159 -5.02 1.32 10.29
C MET A 159 -6.45 0.99 10.74
N ALA A 160 -6.73 -0.26 11.06
CA ALA A 160 -8.02 -0.67 11.59
C ALA A 160 -8.37 0.03 12.92
N GLY A 161 -7.38 0.37 13.74
CA GLY A 161 -7.57 1.18 14.95
C GLY A 161 -7.90 2.63 14.63
N LEU A 162 -7.23 3.24 13.64
CA LEU A 162 -7.48 4.62 13.20
C LEU A 162 -8.89 4.81 12.62
N LEU A 163 -9.39 3.80 11.90
CA LEU A 163 -10.71 3.86 11.26
C LEU A 163 -11.90 3.66 12.23
N ARG A 164 -11.62 3.25 13.47
CA ARG A 164 -12.63 3.06 14.52
C ARG A 164 -12.70 4.23 15.50
N SER A 165 -11.70 5.11 15.49
CA SER A 165 -11.61 6.29 16.36
C SER A 165 -12.33 7.48 15.76
#